data_eed3658da88a2c19fb381bf77ce37824
#
_entry.id   eed3658da88a2c19fb381bf77ce37824
#
_cell.length_a   1.000
_cell.length_b   1.000
_cell.length_c   1.000
_cell.angle_alpha   90.00
_cell.angle_beta   90.00
_cell.angle_gamma   90.00
#
_symmetry.space_group_name_H-M   'P 1'
#
loop_
_entity.id
_entity.type
_entity.pdbx_description
1 polymer ?
#
loop_
_entity_poly.entity_id
_entity_poly.type
_entity_poly.pdbx_seq_one_letter_code
_entity_poly.pdbx_strand_id
1 'polypeptide(L)'
;MHPGALAALVEFLDSHPGAGMVGPRVLNTDGSFQLSAHPLPSFSRFFVKALRIRRLGYLSENFPADEYMGWKGDKTRTVGYLAACAIVLRANLFHKIRGFDARFKHQYEDADLCYRIAKRGLPSYFYPGASITHIRGVNRGRYPLSVLEKAEHSKYTYFAKNCGGTGLLRAICILHCSLRTVGLFLTGNRERSAVFGSLLAMHLRPNNFV
;
A
#
# COMPACT_ATOMS: atom_id res chain seq x y z
N MET A 1 20.15 -4.04 -4.61
CA MET A 1 19.66 -4.51 -5.93
C MET A 1 20.56 -5.65 -6.35
N HIS A 2 20.00 -6.77 -6.82
CA HIS A 2 20.81 -7.91 -7.26
C HIS A 2 21.40 -7.63 -8.65
N PRO A 3 22.54 -8.27 -9.02
CA PRO A 3 23.14 -8.10 -10.33
C PRO A 3 22.13 -8.33 -11.47
N GLY A 4 22.14 -7.48 -12.48
CA GLY A 4 21.25 -7.56 -13.63
C GLY A 4 19.78 -7.12 -13.39
N ALA A 5 19.34 -6.91 -12.15
CA ALA A 5 17.94 -6.61 -11.85
C ALA A 5 17.42 -5.33 -12.54
N LEU A 6 18.24 -4.26 -12.57
CA LEU A 6 17.84 -3.03 -13.26
C LEU A 6 17.73 -3.24 -14.77
N ALA A 7 18.70 -3.91 -15.37
CA ALA A 7 18.67 -4.23 -16.81
C ALA A 7 17.42 -5.04 -17.18
N ALA A 8 17.10 -6.07 -16.40
CA ALA A 8 15.90 -6.90 -16.61
C ALA A 8 14.58 -6.12 -16.49
N LEU A 9 14.49 -5.12 -15.59
CA LEU A 9 13.31 -4.25 -15.48
C LEU A 9 13.20 -3.29 -16.67
N VAL A 10 14.31 -2.76 -17.17
CA VAL A 10 14.33 -1.91 -18.37
C VAL A 10 13.93 -2.71 -19.59
N GLU A 11 14.52 -3.88 -19.80
CA GLU A 11 14.19 -4.80 -20.90
C GLU A 11 12.71 -5.21 -20.85
N PHE A 12 12.17 -5.47 -19.65
CA PHE A 12 10.73 -5.73 -19.49
C PHE A 12 9.88 -4.57 -20.01
N LEU A 13 10.21 -3.32 -19.66
CA LEU A 13 9.48 -2.16 -20.15
C LEU A 13 9.63 -1.99 -21.67
N ASP A 14 10.80 -2.24 -22.23
CA ASP A 14 11.06 -2.09 -23.67
C ASP A 14 10.25 -3.13 -24.46
N SER A 15 10.15 -4.36 -23.96
CA SER A 15 9.33 -5.42 -24.56
C SER A 15 7.83 -5.27 -24.29
N HIS A 16 7.41 -4.40 -23.37
CA HIS A 16 6.03 -4.15 -23.01
C HIS A 16 5.67 -2.64 -23.14
N PRO A 17 5.51 -2.11 -24.36
CA PRO A 17 5.25 -0.66 -24.56
C PRO A 17 3.98 -0.16 -23.85
N GLY A 18 3.00 -1.03 -23.63
CA GLY A 18 1.78 -0.72 -22.88
C GLY A 18 1.93 -0.74 -21.36
N ALA A 19 3.10 -1.13 -20.81
CA ALA A 19 3.34 -1.11 -19.38
C ALA A 19 3.60 0.32 -18.89
N GLY A 20 2.91 0.72 -17.82
CA GLY A 20 3.12 2.01 -17.16
C GLY A 20 4.36 2.01 -16.27
N MET A 21 4.52 0.96 -15.49
CA MET A 21 5.68 0.74 -14.62
C MET A 21 5.88 -0.73 -14.31
N VAL A 22 7.06 -1.05 -13.82
CA VAL A 22 7.40 -2.40 -13.36
C VAL A 22 8.17 -2.34 -12.05
N GLY A 23 7.91 -3.31 -11.16
CA GLY A 23 8.66 -3.52 -9.92
C GLY A 23 9.15 -4.95 -9.80
N PRO A 24 10.31 -5.15 -9.16
CA PRO A 24 10.94 -6.45 -9.00
C PRO A 24 10.30 -7.27 -7.87
N ARG A 25 10.69 -8.52 -7.77
CA ARG A 25 10.53 -9.33 -6.57
C ARG A 25 11.38 -8.74 -5.44
N VAL A 26 10.74 -8.40 -4.35
CA VAL A 26 11.41 -7.88 -3.16
C VAL A 26 11.63 -9.01 -2.16
N LEU A 27 12.85 -9.09 -1.62
CA LEU A 27 13.25 -10.09 -0.64
C LEU A 27 13.60 -9.40 0.69
N ASN A 28 13.34 -10.10 1.77
CA ASN A 28 13.89 -9.77 3.08
C ASN A 28 15.39 -10.14 3.12
N THR A 29 16.09 -9.75 4.18
CA THR A 29 17.51 -10.08 4.38
C THR A 29 17.78 -11.57 4.56
N ASP A 30 16.76 -12.35 4.93
CA ASP A 30 16.81 -13.81 5.03
C ASP A 30 16.44 -14.53 3.72
N GLY A 31 16.28 -13.78 2.63
CA GLY A 31 15.90 -14.31 1.32
C GLY A 31 14.41 -14.62 1.14
N SER A 32 13.60 -14.52 2.18
CA SER A 32 12.16 -14.74 2.08
C SER A 32 11.46 -13.64 1.26
N PHE A 33 10.34 -13.98 0.60
CA PHE A 33 9.55 -13.01 -0.16
C PHE A 33 8.98 -11.92 0.72
N GLN A 34 9.20 -10.67 0.33
CA GLN A 34 8.60 -9.50 0.94
C GLN A 34 7.50 -8.95 0.03
N LEU A 35 6.26 -8.95 0.54
CA LEU A 35 5.13 -8.42 -0.22
C LEU A 35 5.35 -6.92 -0.51
N SER A 36 5.44 -6.58 -1.79
CA SER A 36 5.73 -5.24 -2.31
C SER A 36 4.75 -4.80 -3.40
N ALA A 37 3.74 -5.61 -3.68
CA ALA A 37 2.71 -5.30 -4.65
C ALA A 37 1.34 -5.58 -4.04
N HIS A 38 0.39 -4.67 -4.26
CA HIS A 38 -0.90 -4.68 -3.58
C HIS A 38 -2.01 -4.27 -4.55
N PRO A 39 -3.27 -4.63 -4.25
CA PRO A 39 -4.43 -4.00 -4.88
C PRO A 39 -4.50 -2.51 -4.54
N LEU A 40 -5.03 -1.68 -5.42
CA LEU A 40 -5.27 -0.26 -5.11
C LEU A 40 -6.18 -0.11 -3.89
N PRO A 41 -5.91 0.86 -3.00
CA PRO A 41 -6.77 1.13 -1.86
C PRO A 41 -8.19 1.49 -2.30
N SER A 42 -9.19 0.92 -1.61
CA SER A 42 -10.61 1.19 -1.83
C SER A 42 -11.40 1.10 -0.53
N PHE A 43 -12.61 1.65 -0.48
CA PHE A 43 -13.49 1.56 0.70
C PHE A 43 -13.80 0.11 1.09
N SER A 44 -14.10 -0.75 0.10
CA SER A 44 -14.39 -2.16 0.36
C SER A 44 -13.22 -2.89 1.00
N ARG A 45 -11.99 -2.64 0.53
CA ARG A 45 -10.77 -3.23 1.09
C ARG A 45 -10.52 -2.77 2.53
N PHE A 46 -10.73 -1.49 2.80
CA PHE A 46 -10.63 -0.96 4.16
C PHE A 46 -11.71 -1.52 5.09
N PHE A 47 -12.91 -1.69 4.61
CA PHE A 47 -14.01 -2.31 5.37
C PHE A 47 -13.69 -3.77 5.72
N VAL A 48 -13.26 -4.57 4.74
CA VAL A 48 -12.80 -5.95 4.95
C VAL A 48 -11.67 -6.03 5.97
N LYS A 49 -10.72 -5.10 5.89
CA LYS A 49 -9.62 -4.97 6.86
C LYS A 49 -10.12 -4.61 8.26
N ALA A 50 -11.05 -3.67 8.37
CA ALA A 50 -11.65 -3.27 9.63
C ALA A 50 -12.36 -4.43 10.35
N LEU A 51 -13.10 -5.25 9.61
CA LEU A 51 -13.75 -6.45 10.11
C LEU A 51 -12.81 -7.65 10.32
N ARG A 52 -11.54 -7.56 9.90
CA ARG A 52 -10.53 -8.62 10.00
C ARG A 52 -10.86 -9.90 9.23
N ILE A 53 -11.71 -9.81 8.22
CA ILE A 53 -12.17 -10.95 7.40
C ILE A 53 -11.35 -11.13 6.11
N ARG A 54 -10.20 -10.45 5.99
CA ARG A 54 -9.34 -10.52 4.78
C ARG A 54 -8.97 -11.95 4.36
N ARG A 55 -8.93 -12.90 5.31
CA ARG A 55 -8.63 -14.32 5.02
C ARG A 55 -9.64 -14.97 4.08
N LEU A 56 -10.84 -14.44 3.95
CA LEU A 56 -11.80 -14.88 2.94
C LEU A 56 -11.28 -14.67 1.50
N GLY A 57 -10.29 -13.82 1.31
CA GLY A 57 -9.57 -13.66 0.03
C GLY A 57 -8.79 -14.90 -0.43
N TYR A 58 -8.55 -15.90 0.44
CA TYR A 58 -8.04 -17.19 -0.01
C TYR A 58 -9.08 -18.00 -0.79
N LEU A 59 -10.37 -17.69 -0.64
CA LEU A 59 -11.47 -18.38 -1.31
C LEU A 59 -11.76 -17.82 -2.70
N SER A 60 -11.37 -16.56 -2.96
CA SER A 60 -11.59 -15.91 -4.26
C SER A 60 -10.62 -14.74 -4.45
N GLU A 61 -9.98 -14.67 -5.62
CA GLU A 61 -9.13 -13.53 -6.02
C GLU A 61 -9.94 -12.23 -6.17
N ASN A 62 -11.25 -12.31 -6.40
CA ASN A 62 -12.16 -11.17 -6.50
C ASN A 62 -12.59 -10.61 -5.15
N PHE A 63 -12.30 -11.33 -4.04
CA PHE A 63 -12.60 -10.83 -2.70
C PHE A 63 -11.77 -9.56 -2.41
N PRO A 64 -12.38 -8.49 -1.90
CA PRO A 64 -11.71 -7.19 -1.74
C PRO A 64 -10.75 -7.16 -0.54
N ALA A 65 -9.81 -8.11 -0.46
CA ALA A 65 -8.71 -8.05 0.49
C ALA A 65 -7.72 -6.92 0.14
N ASP A 66 -7.03 -6.40 1.15
CA ASP A 66 -5.99 -5.37 0.99
C ASP A 66 -4.63 -5.93 0.52
N GLU A 67 -4.54 -7.25 0.38
CA GLU A 67 -3.37 -7.98 -0.11
C GLU A 67 -3.82 -9.07 -1.11
N TYR A 68 -2.91 -9.49 -1.99
CA TYR A 68 -3.11 -10.67 -2.84
C TYR A 68 -2.89 -11.93 -2.02
N MET A 69 -3.99 -12.46 -1.45
CA MET A 69 -3.95 -13.59 -0.53
C MET A 69 -3.41 -14.85 -1.21
N GLY A 70 -2.46 -15.54 -0.55
CA GLY A 70 -1.84 -16.77 -1.08
C GLY A 70 -0.81 -16.57 -2.20
N TRP A 71 -0.64 -15.34 -2.71
CA TRP A 71 0.33 -15.08 -3.75
C TRP A 71 1.77 -15.11 -3.23
N LYS A 72 2.64 -15.86 -3.90
CA LYS A 72 4.04 -16.09 -3.52
C LYS A 72 5.04 -15.18 -4.27
N GLY A 73 4.55 -14.29 -5.14
CA GLY A 73 5.41 -13.43 -5.95
C GLY A 73 6.29 -14.21 -6.93
N ASP A 74 5.79 -15.30 -7.48
CA ASP A 74 6.51 -16.22 -8.36
C ASP A 74 6.19 -16.04 -9.85
N LYS A 75 5.17 -15.24 -10.16
CA LYS A 75 4.71 -15.01 -11.54
C LYS A 75 4.57 -13.52 -11.83
N THR A 76 4.88 -13.15 -13.08
CA THR A 76 4.56 -11.83 -13.61
C THR A 76 3.05 -11.61 -13.61
N ARG A 77 2.62 -10.47 -13.07
CA ARG A 77 1.19 -10.11 -13.07
C ARG A 77 1.00 -8.60 -13.04
N THR A 78 -0.14 -8.15 -13.52
CA THR A 78 -0.60 -6.79 -13.26
C THR A 78 -1.03 -6.64 -11.81
N VAL A 79 -0.71 -5.49 -11.21
CA VAL A 79 -0.99 -5.19 -9.81
C VAL A 79 -1.61 -3.81 -9.67
N GLY A 80 -2.31 -3.58 -8.57
CA GLY A 80 -2.91 -2.29 -8.28
C GLY A 80 -1.85 -1.21 -8.04
N TYR A 81 -0.91 -1.50 -7.13
CA TYR A 81 0.25 -0.64 -6.93
C TYR A 81 1.48 -1.43 -6.47
N LEU A 82 2.63 -0.83 -6.68
CA LEU A 82 3.96 -1.32 -6.28
C LEU A 82 4.50 -0.42 -5.17
N ALA A 83 5.08 -1.02 -4.13
CA ALA A 83 5.78 -0.26 -3.11
C ALA A 83 7.01 0.44 -3.71
N ALA A 84 7.19 1.72 -3.39
CA ALA A 84 8.24 2.57 -3.97
C ALA A 84 9.68 2.24 -3.55
N CYS A 85 9.90 1.10 -2.89
CA CYS A 85 11.25 0.62 -2.56
C CYS A 85 12.08 0.28 -3.80
N ALA A 86 11.43 -0.14 -4.91
CA ALA A 86 12.02 -0.25 -6.24
C ALA A 86 10.93 -0.29 -7.31
N ILE A 87 10.90 0.72 -8.15
CA ILE A 87 10.03 0.82 -9.32
C ILE A 87 10.81 1.41 -10.48
N VAL A 88 10.50 0.95 -11.69
CA VAL A 88 11.04 1.50 -12.93
C VAL A 88 9.87 1.91 -13.82
N LEU A 89 9.95 3.09 -14.39
CA LEU A 89 9.01 3.62 -15.38
C LEU A 89 9.74 4.56 -16.34
N ARG A 90 9.14 4.83 -17.50
CA ARG A 90 9.75 5.72 -18.48
C ARG A 90 9.76 7.16 -17.98
N ALA A 91 10.89 7.85 -18.16
CA ALA A 91 11.08 9.22 -17.71
C ALA A 91 10.03 10.20 -18.25
N ASN A 92 9.66 10.08 -19.53
CA ASN A 92 8.63 10.89 -20.15
C ASN A 92 7.27 10.70 -19.49
N LEU A 93 6.91 9.48 -19.09
CA LEU A 93 5.68 9.21 -18.36
C LEU A 93 5.75 9.85 -16.96
N PHE A 94 6.87 9.68 -16.24
CA PHE A 94 7.06 10.28 -14.92
C PHE A 94 6.89 11.80 -14.93
N HIS A 95 7.50 12.47 -15.90
CA HIS A 95 7.33 13.93 -16.09
C HIS A 95 5.89 14.31 -16.46
N LYS A 96 5.26 13.56 -17.39
CA LYS A 96 3.88 13.81 -17.82
C LYS A 96 2.87 13.71 -16.68
N ILE A 97 3.09 12.83 -15.70
CA ILE A 97 2.24 12.70 -14.52
C ILE A 97 2.70 13.58 -13.34
N ARG A 98 3.74 14.37 -13.51
CA ARG A 98 4.33 15.25 -12.49
C ARG A 98 4.86 14.51 -11.25
N GLY A 99 5.42 13.30 -11.44
CA GLY A 99 6.08 12.55 -10.38
C GLY A 99 5.22 12.21 -9.17
N PHE A 100 5.83 12.15 -8.01
CA PHE A 100 5.15 11.96 -6.72
C PHE A 100 4.46 13.25 -6.27
N ASP A 101 3.32 13.11 -5.60
CA ASP A 101 2.56 14.23 -5.05
C ASP A 101 3.06 14.55 -3.62
N ALA A 102 3.63 15.73 -3.41
CA ALA A 102 4.24 16.17 -2.15
C ALA A 102 3.25 16.30 -0.97
N ARG A 103 1.95 16.22 -1.21
CA ARG A 103 0.93 16.22 -0.13
C ARG A 103 0.97 14.95 0.72
N PHE A 104 1.51 13.85 0.19
CA PHE A 104 1.67 12.61 0.94
C PHE A 104 2.84 12.73 1.92
N LYS A 105 2.55 12.57 3.21
CA LYS A 105 3.55 12.73 4.29
C LYS A 105 4.28 11.45 4.61
N HIS A 106 3.62 10.32 4.47
CA HIS A 106 4.14 8.97 4.71
C HIS A 106 3.18 7.95 4.16
N GLN A 107 3.63 7.06 3.28
CA GLN A 107 2.82 6.07 2.54
C GLN A 107 1.77 6.70 1.60
N TYR A 108 1.16 5.88 0.75
CA TYR A 108 0.16 6.23 -0.26
C TYR A 108 0.67 7.05 -1.46
N GLU A 109 1.88 7.61 -1.43
CA GLU A 109 2.49 8.29 -2.57
C GLU A 109 2.68 7.34 -3.76
N ASP A 110 3.05 6.09 -3.47
CA ASP A 110 3.22 5.00 -4.42
C ASP A 110 1.88 4.52 -4.99
N ALA A 111 0.88 4.33 -4.14
CA ALA A 111 -0.48 3.99 -4.57
C ALA A 111 -1.11 5.10 -5.43
N ASP A 112 -0.89 6.37 -5.08
CA ASP A 112 -1.35 7.51 -5.88
C ASP A 112 -0.65 7.58 -7.25
N LEU A 113 0.66 7.36 -7.29
CA LEU A 113 1.42 7.31 -8.53
C LEU A 113 0.88 6.22 -9.46
N CYS A 114 0.73 5.00 -8.95
CA CYS A 114 0.18 3.86 -9.70
C CYS A 114 -1.26 4.12 -10.15
N TYR A 115 -2.10 4.71 -9.31
CA TYR A 115 -3.48 5.07 -9.67
C TYR A 115 -3.52 6.06 -10.84
N ARG A 116 -2.69 7.12 -10.81
CA ARG A 116 -2.62 8.12 -11.90
C ARG A 116 -2.12 7.52 -13.21
N ILE A 117 -1.23 6.54 -13.15
CA ILE A 117 -0.74 5.80 -14.32
C ILE A 117 -1.84 4.87 -14.85
N ALA A 118 -2.51 4.12 -13.98
CA ALA A 118 -3.61 3.23 -14.35
C ALA A 118 -4.79 3.98 -15.00
N LYS A 119 -5.09 5.21 -14.55
CA LYS A 119 -6.09 6.10 -15.16
C LYS A 119 -5.77 6.51 -16.61
N ARG A 120 -4.53 6.29 -17.06
CA ARG A 120 -4.11 6.48 -18.45
C ARG A 120 -4.14 5.18 -19.27
N GLY A 121 -4.71 4.11 -18.72
CA GLY A 121 -4.75 2.80 -19.37
C GLY A 121 -3.41 2.04 -19.33
N LEU A 122 -2.46 2.47 -18.51
CA LEU A 122 -1.13 1.89 -18.41
C LEU A 122 -1.01 1.08 -17.11
N PRO A 123 -1.04 -0.27 -17.14
CA PRO A 123 -0.95 -1.09 -15.94
C PRO A 123 0.43 -1.08 -15.30
N SER A 124 0.46 -1.32 -13.98
CA SER A 124 1.68 -1.61 -13.22
C SER A 124 1.93 -3.11 -13.19
N TYR A 125 3.18 -3.53 -13.38
CA TYR A 125 3.56 -4.94 -13.40
C TYR A 125 4.52 -5.28 -12.25
N PHE A 126 4.23 -6.39 -11.60
CA PHE A 126 5.21 -7.09 -10.78
C PHE A 126 5.96 -8.10 -11.67
N TYR A 127 7.29 -8.09 -11.61
CA TYR A 127 8.15 -8.95 -12.45
C TYR A 127 9.17 -9.71 -11.58
N PRO A 128 9.01 -11.03 -11.40
CA PRO A 128 9.90 -11.83 -10.56
C PRO A 128 11.25 -12.18 -11.23
N GLY A 129 11.42 -11.90 -12.54
CA GLY A 129 12.69 -12.04 -13.24
C GLY A 129 13.78 -11.05 -12.79
N ALA A 130 13.39 -10.03 -12.03
CA ALA A 130 14.30 -9.12 -11.35
C ALA A 130 14.07 -9.18 -9.84
N SER A 131 15.13 -9.07 -9.03
CA SER A 131 15.01 -9.10 -7.57
C SER A 131 15.88 -8.07 -6.86
N ILE A 132 15.39 -7.64 -5.70
CA ILE A 132 16.13 -6.76 -4.78
C ILE A 132 16.00 -7.29 -3.35
N THR A 133 16.95 -6.98 -2.49
CA THR A 133 16.80 -7.12 -1.04
C THR A 133 16.46 -5.75 -0.45
N HIS A 134 15.33 -5.67 0.26
CA HIS A 134 14.91 -4.47 0.95
C HIS A 134 14.98 -4.67 2.45
N ILE A 135 15.92 -3.96 3.08
CA ILE A 135 16.08 -3.95 4.52
C ILE A 135 14.98 -3.08 5.12
N ARG A 136 13.91 -3.71 5.62
CA ARG A 136 12.89 -2.96 6.36
C ARG A 136 13.53 -2.31 7.58
N GLY A 137 13.19 -1.06 7.84
CA GLY A 137 13.70 -0.32 8.99
C GLY A 137 13.57 -1.11 10.31
N VAL A 138 14.48 -0.87 11.22
CA VAL A 138 14.69 -1.58 12.50
C VAL A 138 13.42 -1.61 13.38
N ASN A 139 12.45 -0.75 13.14
CA ASN A 139 11.18 -0.62 13.87
C ASN A 139 10.10 -1.60 13.38
N ARG A 140 10.42 -2.89 13.26
CA ARG A 140 9.41 -3.92 12.90
C ARG A 140 8.18 -3.82 13.83
N GLY A 141 7.14 -3.13 13.35
CA GLY A 141 5.83 -3.07 13.98
C GLY A 141 5.63 -2.07 15.13
N ARG A 142 6.61 -1.20 15.41
CA ARG A 142 6.50 -0.13 16.41
C ARG A 142 6.87 1.22 15.81
N TYR A 143 6.00 1.72 14.95
CA TYR A 143 6.15 3.10 14.48
C TYR A 143 5.74 4.07 15.60
N PRO A 144 6.49 5.15 15.81
CA PRO A 144 6.05 6.26 16.67
C PRO A 144 4.67 6.76 16.23
N LEU A 145 3.86 7.20 17.20
CA LEU A 145 2.50 7.70 16.91
C LEU A 145 2.51 8.79 15.81
N SER A 146 3.50 9.68 15.83
CA SER A 146 3.68 10.73 14.82
C SER A 146 3.86 10.22 13.39
N VAL A 147 4.46 9.04 13.21
CA VAL A 147 4.58 8.38 11.90
C VAL A 147 3.24 7.79 11.47
N LEU A 148 2.51 7.18 12.41
CA LEU A 148 1.16 6.66 12.15
C LEU A 148 0.19 7.78 11.79
N GLU A 149 0.26 8.93 12.46
CA GLU A 149 -0.53 10.12 12.16
C GLU A 149 -0.27 10.64 10.74
N LYS A 150 1.01 10.67 10.32
CA LYS A 150 1.38 11.03 8.94
C LYS A 150 0.82 10.05 7.92
N ALA A 151 0.84 8.74 8.21
CA ALA A 151 0.26 7.72 7.35
C ALA A 151 -1.27 7.84 7.28
N GLU A 152 -1.93 8.15 8.41
CA GLU A 152 -3.36 8.43 8.43
C GLU A 152 -3.70 9.65 7.58
N HIS A 153 -2.95 10.76 7.72
CA HIS A 153 -3.13 11.94 6.88
C HIS A 153 -2.99 11.60 5.39
N SER A 154 -1.95 10.87 5.00
CA SER A 154 -1.75 10.44 3.61
C SER A 154 -2.88 9.56 3.10
N LYS A 155 -3.42 8.67 3.94
CA LYS A 155 -4.59 7.86 3.61
C LYS A 155 -5.81 8.73 3.27
N TYR A 156 -6.11 9.73 4.09
CA TYR A 156 -7.21 10.66 3.83
C TYR A 156 -6.97 11.47 2.55
N THR A 157 -5.74 11.95 2.34
CA THR A 157 -5.34 12.63 1.10
C THR A 157 -5.60 11.76 -0.13
N TYR A 158 -5.24 10.46 -0.07
CA TYR A 158 -5.48 9.52 -1.17
C TYR A 158 -6.97 9.36 -1.47
N PHE A 159 -7.79 9.14 -0.43
CA PHE A 159 -9.23 8.92 -0.61
C PHE A 159 -9.97 10.18 -1.04
N ALA A 160 -9.62 11.35 -0.52
CA ALA A 160 -10.16 12.62 -0.98
C ALA A 160 -9.87 12.86 -2.46
N LYS A 161 -8.64 12.57 -2.87
CA LYS A 161 -8.17 12.80 -4.25
C LYS A 161 -8.70 11.78 -5.24
N ASN A 162 -8.71 10.50 -4.88
CA ASN A 162 -8.83 9.40 -5.82
C ASN A 162 -10.13 8.58 -5.69
N CYS A 163 -10.85 8.70 -4.57
CA CYS A 163 -12.01 7.85 -4.25
C CYS A 163 -13.32 8.62 -4.02
N GLY A 164 -13.32 9.94 -4.21
CA GLY A 164 -14.55 10.74 -4.14
C GLY A 164 -14.97 11.19 -2.75
N GLY A 165 -14.08 11.12 -1.75
CA GLY A 165 -14.35 11.70 -0.44
C GLY A 165 -13.80 10.92 0.75
N THR A 166 -13.98 11.46 1.95
CA THR A 166 -13.37 10.93 3.18
C THR A 166 -14.39 10.52 4.24
N GLY A 167 -15.67 10.86 4.09
CA GLY A 167 -16.70 10.58 5.10
C GLY A 167 -16.86 9.09 5.40
N LEU A 168 -17.02 8.28 4.35
CA LEU A 168 -17.12 6.81 4.49
C LEU A 168 -15.81 6.22 5.02
N LEU A 169 -14.65 6.69 4.54
CA LEU A 169 -13.36 6.27 5.08
C LEU A 169 -13.27 6.51 6.57
N ARG A 170 -13.70 7.70 7.03
CA ARG A 170 -13.70 8.08 8.45
C ARG A 170 -14.53 7.12 9.27
N ALA A 171 -15.75 6.80 8.83
CA ALA A 171 -16.61 5.82 9.51
C ALA A 171 -15.93 4.44 9.62
N ILE A 172 -15.30 3.97 8.53
CA ILE A 172 -14.56 2.70 8.53
C ILE A 172 -13.36 2.75 9.47
N CYS A 173 -12.61 3.86 9.50
CA CYS A 173 -11.46 4.02 10.40
C CYS A 173 -11.88 4.06 11.88
N ILE A 174 -12.98 4.75 12.20
CA ILE A 174 -13.55 4.75 13.55
C ILE A 174 -13.92 3.31 13.96
N LEU A 175 -14.66 2.59 13.11
CA LEU A 175 -14.99 1.18 13.36
C LEU A 175 -13.73 0.34 13.59
N HIS A 176 -12.75 0.45 12.68
CA HIS A 176 -11.50 -0.30 12.80
C HIS A 176 -10.75 -0.02 14.11
N CYS A 177 -10.55 1.26 14.43
CA CYS A 177 -9.82 1.66 15.64
C CYS A 177 -10.58 1.25 16.92
N SER A 178 -11.93 1.37 16.94
CA SER A 178 -12.74 0.93 18.07
C SER A 178 -12.60 -0.58 18.31
N LEU A 179 -12.79 -1.40 17.27
CA LEU A 179 -12.65 -2.85 17.37
C LEU A 179 -11.24 -3.27 17.80
N ARG A 180 -10.20 -2.56 17.31
CA ARG A 180 -8.81 -2.82 17.69
C ARG A 180 -8.50 -2.42 19.12
N THR A 181 -8.98 -1.27 19.56
CA THR A 181 -8.78 -0.79 20.94
C THR A 181 -9.39 -1.77 21.93
N VAL A 182 -10.66 -2.13 21.75
CA VAL A 182 -11.36 -3.06 22.65
C VAL A 182 -10.73 -4.46 22.59
N GLY A 183 -10.53 -5.02 21.41
CA GLY A 183 -10.00 -6.38 21.26
C GLY A 183 -8.57 -6.53 21.83
N LEU A 184 -7.72 -5.51 21.69
CA LEU A 184 -6.37 -5.52 22.26
C LEU A 184 -6.37 -5.31 23.78
N PHE A 185 -7.30 -4.50 24.30
CA PHE A 185 -7.47 -4.32 25.73
C PHE A 185 -7.91 -5.63 26.40
N LEU A 186 -8.91 -6.31 25.84
CA LEU A 186 -9.39 -7.60 26.35
C LEU A 186 -8.34 -8.72 26.29
N THR A 187 -7.41 -8.66 25.33
CA THR A 187 -6.31 -9.64 25.24
C THR A 187 -5.06 -9.22 26.02
N GLY A 188 -5.13 -8.19 26.88
CA GLY A 188 -4.04 -7.73 27.74
C GLY A 188 -2.95 -6.91 27.03
N ASN A 189 -3.05 -6.65 25.73
CA ASN A 189 -2.07 -5.85 25.01
C ASN A 189 -2.37 -4.35 25.14
N ARG A 190 -2.19 -3.81 26.35
CA ARG A 190 -2.55 -2.43 26.71
C ARG A 190 -1.78 -1.37 25.91
N GLU A 191 -0.49 -1.60 25.64
CA GLU A 191 0.34 -0.68 24.86
C GLU A 191 -0.24 -0.43 23.46
N ARG A 192 -0.53 -1.51 22.73
CA ARG A 192 -1.14 -1.42 21.40
C ARG A 192 -2.57 -0.90 21.45
N SER A 193 -3.33 -1.24 22.48
CA SER A 193 -4.68 -0.70 22.69
C SER A 193 -4.64 0.82 22.81
N ALA A 194 -3.70 1.39 23.58
CA ALA A 194 -3.54 2.83 23.73
C ALA A 194 -3.21 3.53 22.38
N VAL A 195 -2.35 2.91 21.54
CA VAL A 195 -2.06 3.44 20.19
C VAL A 195 -3.32 3.54 19.34
N PHE A 196 -4.14 2.47 19.30
CA PHE A 196 -5.41 2.51 18.55
C PHE A 196 -6.43 3.45 19.16
N GLY A 197 -6.44 3.62 20.48
CA GLY A 197 -7.24 4.63 21.18
C GLY A 197 -6.86 6.06 20.77
N SER A 198 -5.57 6.36 20.64
CA SER A 198 -5.09 7.65 20.15
C SER A 198 -5.49 7.91 18.70
N LEU A 199 -5.37 6.90 17.82
CA LEU A 199 -5.84 6.99 16.44
C LEU A 199 -7.37 7.17 16.36
N LEU A 200 -8.13 6.47 17.22
CA LEU A 200 -9.58 6.65 17.32
C LEU A 200 -9.94 8.09 17.69
N ALA A 201 -9.29 8.64 18.72
CA ALA A 201 -9.48 10.03 19.12
C ALA A 201 -9.20 11.03 17.99
N MET A 202 -8.17 10.75 17.17
CA MET A 202 -7.83 11.52 15.99
C MET A 202 -8.95 11.48 14.94
N HIS A 203 -9.54 10.30 14.68
CA HIS A 203 -10.64 10.17 13.72
C HIS A 203 -11.96 10.78 14.23
N LEU A 204 -12.16 10.90 15.53
CA LEU A 204 -13.35 11.54 16.10
C LEU A 204 -13.33 13.05 16.01
N ARG A 205 -12.16 13.70 15.88
CA ARG A 205 -12.04 15.16 15.73
C ARG A 205 -12.46 15.61 14.33
N PRO A 206 -13.38 16.58 14.18
CA PRO A 206 -14.00 16.91 12.89
C PRO A 206 -13.05 17.44 11.82
N ASN A 207 -11.97 18.14 12.15
CA ASN A 207 -11.14 18.90 11.20
C ASN A 207 -9.69 18.42 11.03
N ASN A 208 -9.36 17.19 11.45
CA ASN A 208 -7.96 16.74 11.44
C ASN A 208 -7.41 16.34 10.05
N PHE A 209 -8.24 16.21 9.01
CA PHE A 209 -7.84 15.64 7.73
C PHE A 209 -8.34 16.42 6.50
N VAL A 210 -8.78 17.67 6.70
CA VAL A 210 -9.19 18.57 5.62
C VAL A 210 -8.12 19.63 5.39
#